data_fb9bc0b5575e8b36fdc5cf3074b84e3c
#
_entry.id   fb9bc0b5575e8b36fdc5cf3074b84e3c
#
_cell.length_a   1.000
_cell.length_b   1.000
_cell.length_c   1.000
_cell.angle_alpha   90.00
_cell.angle_beta   90.00
_cell.angle_gamma   90.00
#
_symmetry.space_group_name_H-M   'P 1'
#
loop_
_entity.id
_entity.type
_entity.pdbx_description
1 polymer ?
#
loop_
_entity_poly.entity_id
_entity_poly.type
_entity_poly.pdbx_seq_one_letter_code
_entity_poly.pdbx_strand_id
1 'polypeptide(L)'
;MTRQSPSFGRVDQIMVEERAATFTKRSIKADSKMQGLRLVFSMLDLTTLEGRDTPGKVMTLCHKAMHPAPERYGVGPVAAVCVYPNLVPAAKAFLRGSTVKVAAVATYFPSGQSSLKTKLEDTRVALKAGADEIDMVIDRAAFLRGEYAKVHDEIAAVKQLCGDVHLKVILETGELVTYDNVRAASMIAMQAGGDFIKTSTGKVSPAATLPVTLVMLDAIREFFFATGIRIGMKPAGGIRTAKQALQYLVMVNETLGDDWLTPDMFRLGASTLANDILLQIAKGVDGRYQSGDYFSLP
;
A
#
# COMPACT_ATOMS: atom_id res chain seq x y z
N MET A 1 -24.65 2.06 30.55
CA MET A 1 -24.94 2.74 29.28
C MET A 1 -24.22 1.97 28.19
N THR A 2 -24.97 1.19 27.40
CA THR A 2 -24.44 0.50 26.21
C THR A 2 -24.10 1.57 25.19
N ARG A 3 -22.81 1.85 24.95
CA ARG A 3 -22.40 2.68 23.81
C ARG A 3 -22.87 1.95 22.56
N GLN A 4 -23.81 2.54 21.84
CA GLN A 4 -24.18 2.06 20.51
C GLN A 4 -22.91 1.97 19.67
N SER A 5 -22.65 0.81 19.07
CA SER A 5 -21.56 0.66 18.12
C SER A 5 -21.73 1.68 16.99
N PRO A 6 -20.70 2.41 16.58
CA PRO A 6 -20.82 3.39 15.51
C PRO A 6 -21.30 2.68 14.23
N SER A 7 -22.32 3.24 13.59
CA SER A 7 -22.79 2.74 12.28
C SER A 7 -21.92 3.35 11.18
N PHE A 8 -21.21 2.51 10.45
CA PHE A 8 -20.37 2.94 9.32
C PHE A 8 -21.06 2.81 7.96
N GLY A 9 -22.39 2.56 7.96
CA GLY A 9 -23.16 2.26 6.75
C GLY A 9 -22.96 0.81 6.27
N ARG A 10 -23.81 0.39 5.34
CA ARG A 10 -23.73 -0.93 4.69
C ARG A 10 -23.19 -0.81 3.28
N VAL A 11 -22.54 -1.85 2.82
CA VAL A 11 -22.01 -1.98 1.46
C VAL A 11 -22.92 -2.91 0.66
N ASP A 12 -23.41 -2.44 -0.48
CA ASP A 12 -24.07 -3.31 -1.45
C ASP A 12 -23.01 -4.16 -2.16
N GLN A 13 -22.93 -5.43 -1.76
CA GLN A 13 -21.96 -6.37 -2.28
C GLN A 13 -22.09 -6.55 -3.79
N ILE A 14 -23.32 -6.69 -4.30
CA ILE A 14 -23.57 -6.93 -5.73
C ILE A 14 -23.08 -5.73 -6.53
N MET A 15 -23.47 -4.52 -6.15
CA MET A 15 -23.05 -3.29 -6.81
C MET A 15 -21.53 -3.14 -6.82
N VAL A 16 -20.85 -3.41 -5.70
CA VAL A 16 -19.39 -3.31 -5.61
C VAL A 16 -18.69 -4.31 -6.54
N GLU A 17 -19.15 -5.57 -6.55
CA GLU A 17 -18.57 -6.62 -7.39
C GLU A 17 -18.77 -6.34 -8.88
N GLU A 18 -20.00 -5.93 -9.27
CA GLU A 18 -20.31 -5.54 -10.65
C GLU A 18 -19.49 -4.34 -11.10
N ARG A 19 -19.42 -3.28 -10.29
CA ARG A 19 -18.64 -2.09 -10.60
C ARG A 19 -17.14 -2.43 -10.70
N ALA A 20 -16.60 -3.20 -9.76
CA ALA A 20 -15.20 -3.66 -9.80
C ALA A 20 -14.90 -4.46 -11.07
N ALA A 21 -15.82 -5.32 -11.52
CA ALA A 21 -15.68 -6.08 -12.76
C ALA A 21 -15.60 -5.19 -13.99
N THR A 22 -16.22 -4.01 -14.00
CA THR A 22 -16.14 -3.08 -15.15
C THR A 22 -14.72 -2.58 -15.41
N PHE A 23 -13.89 -2.40 -14.37
CA PHE A 23 -12.50 -1.95 -14.52
C PHE A 23 -11.63 -2.99 -15.25
N THR A 24 -11.99 -4.27 -15.19
CA THR A 24 -11.25 -5.32 -15.92
C THR A 24 -11.47 -5.28 -17.43
N LYS A 25 -12.55 -4.62 -17.88
CA LYS A 25 -12.97 -4.52 -19.28
C LYS A 25 -12.49 -3.23 -19.95
N ARG A 26 -11.85 -2.31 -19.21
CA ARG A 26 -11.36 -1.05 -19.76
C ARG A 26 -10.22 -1.29 -20.75
N SER A 27 -10.29 -0.65 -21.89
CA SER A 27 -9.22 -0.63 -22.90
C SER A 27 -8.46 0.68 -22.81
N ILE A 28 -7.14 0.61 -22.69
CA ILE A 28 -6.27 1.78 -22.64
C ILE A 28 -5.48 1.86 -23.95
N LYS A 29 -5.54 3.01 -24.63
CA LYS A 29 -4.79 3.25 -25.89
C LYS A 29 -3.27 3.20 -25.64
N ALA A 30 -2.49 2.92 -26.68
CA ALA A 30 -1.05 2.65 -26.58
C ALA A 30 -0.27 3.73 -25.81
N ASP A 31 -0.47 5.01 -26.15
CA ASP A 31 0.26 6.11 -25.50
C ASP A 31 -0.16 6.28 -24.03
N SER A 32 -1.47 6.26 -23.74
CA SER A 32 -1.99 6.32 -22.38
C SER A 32 -1.54 5.10 -21.55
N LYS A 33 -1.42 3.91 -22.18
CA LYS A 33 -0.88 2.73 -21.52
C LYS A 33 0.56 2.94 -21.09
N MET A 34 1.42 3.48 -21.96
CA MET A 34 2.83 3.73 -21.64
C MET A 34 3.00 4.77 -20.54
N GLN A 35 2.22 5.85 -20.56
CA GLN A 35 2.18 6.84 -19.50
C GLN A 35 1.71 6.23 -18.18
N GLY A 36 0.61 5.47 -18.20
CA GLY A 36 0.06 4.77 -17.04
C GLY A 36 1.05 3.77 -16.45
N LEU A 37 1.81 3.03 -17.26
CA LEU A 37 2.84 2.10 -16.78
C LEU A 37 3.97 2.82 -16.03
N ARG A 38 4.46 3.95 -16.57
CA ARG A 38 5.49 4.76 -15.90
C ARG A 38 4.96 5.38 -14.61
N LEU A 39 3.72 5.87 -14.61
CA LEU A 39 3.06 6.42 -13.44
C LEU A 39 2.89 5.36 -12.35
N VAL A 40 2.36 4.18 -12.71
CA VAL A 40 2.25 3.05 -11.77
C VAL A 40 3.60 2.66 -11.20
N PHE A 41 4.66 2.65 -12.03
CA PHE A 41 6.00 2.31 -11.58
C PHE A 41 6.51 3.30 -10.51
N SER A 42 6.30 4.60 -10.70
CA SER A 42 6.67 5.63 -9.72
C SER A 42 5.91 5.52 -8.39
N MET A 43 4.79 4.81 -8.36
CA MET A 43 3.95 4.58 -7.18
C MET A 43 4.25 3.25 -6.47
N LEU A 44 5.26 2.50 -6.88
CA LEU A 44 5.59 1.23 -6.23
C LEU A 44 6.26 1.44 -4.88
N ASP A 45 5.84 0.64 -3.90
CA ASP A 45 6.61 0.34 -2.69
C ASP A 45 7.26 -1.04 -2.89
N LEU A 46 8.54 -1.08 -3.27
CA LEU A 46 9.27 -2.33 -3.41
C LEU A 46 9.48 -2.96 -2.05
N THR A 47 8.94 -4.15 -1.85
CA THR A 47 8.79 -4.74 -0.53
C THR A 47 9.58 -6.04 -0.41
N THR A 48 10.37 -6.17 0.67
CA THR A 48 10.91 -7.43 1.13
C THR A 48 10.70 -7.55 2.64
N LEU A 49 9.97 -8.60 3.06
CA LEU A 49 9.55 -8.83 4.45
C LEU A 49 9.65 -10.33 4.77
N GLU A 50 10.80 -10.92 4.43
CA GLU A 50 11.08 -12.32 4.69
C GLU A 50 12.04 -12.46 5.87
N GLY A 51 11.88 -13.52 6.67
CA GLY A 51 12.75 -13.76 7.82
C GLY A 51 14.23 -13.99 7.45
N ARG A 52 14.52 -14.26 6.16
CA ARG A 52 15.86 -14.42 5.61
C ARG A 52 16.46 -13.16 4.98
N ASP A 53 15.78 -12.01 5.07
CA ASP A 53 16.28 -10.79 4.47
C ASP A 53 17.57 -10.32 5.14
N THR A 54 18.53 -9.92 4.32
CA THR A 54 19.85 -9.46 4.73
C THR A 54 20.13 -8.05 4.21
N PRO A 55 21.13 -7.33 4.76
CA PRO A 55 21.56 -6.06 4.20
C PRO A 55 21.93 -6.13 2.71
N GLY A 56 22.53 -7.25 2.24
CA GLY A 56 22.83 -7.45 0.83
C GLY A 56 21.57 -7.55 -0.04
N LYS A 57 20.51 -8.22 0.44
CA LYS A 57 19.21 -8.25 -0.24
C LYS A 57 18.60 -6.85 -0.30
N VAL A 58 18.66 -6.08 0.78
CA VAL A 58 18.18 -4.69 0.83
C VAL A 58 18.98 -3.79 -0.11
N MET A 59 20.30 -3.98 -0.22
CA MET A 59 21.13 -3.25 -1.18
C MET A 59 20.64 -3.46 -2.63
N THR A 60 20.38 -4.72 -3.02
CA THR A 60 19.85 -5.03 -4.36
C THR A 60 18.49 -4.40 -4.59
N LEU A 61 17.60 -4.44 -3.58
CA LEU A 61 16.28 -3.81 -3.62
C LEU A 61 16.39 -2.28 -3.80
N CYS A 62 17.26 -1.63 -3.02
CA CYS A 62 17.48 -0.18 -3.09
C CYS A 62 18.08 0.23 -4.44
N HIS A 63 19.05 -0.54 -4.96
CA HIS A 63 19.61 -0.27 -6.29
C HIS A 63 18.52 -0.33 -7.36
N LYS A 64 17.68 -1.36 -7.35
CA LYS A 64 16.56 -1.46 -8.27
C LYS A 64 15.53 -0.35 -8.08
N ALA A 65 15.29 0.08 -6.86
CA ALA A 65 14.38 1.18 -6.55
C ALA A 65 14.84 2.50 -7.18
N MET A 66 16.13 2.77 -7.18
CA MET A 66 16.74 3.99 -7.74
C MET A 66 16.99 3.90 -9.25
N HIS A 67 17.43 2.73 -9.73
CA HIS A 67 17.89 2.50 -11.10
C HIS A 67 17.19 1.28 -11.71
N PRO A 68 15.87 1.37 -11.96
CA PRO A 68 15.07 0.20 -12.34
C PRO A 68 15.40 -0.35 -13.73
N ALA A 69 15.82 0.54 -14.65
CA ALA A 69 16.04 0.21 -16.05
C ALA A 69 16.98 1.23 -16.74
N PRO A 70 17.53 0.89 -17.92
CA PRO A 70 18.26 1.85 -18.75
C PRO A 70 17.44 3.11 -19.08
N GLU A 71 18.09 4.27 -19.16
CA GLU A 71 17.47 5.59 -19.38
C GLU A 71 16.54 5.63 -20.61
N ARG A 72 16.86 4.88 -21.69
CA ARG A 72 16.05 4.83 -22.91
C ARG A 72 14.60 4.41 -22.69
N TYR A 73 14.30 3.74 -21.56
CA TYR A 73 12.92 3.33 -21.22
C TYR A 73 12.13 4.44 -20.51
N GLY A 74 12.81 5.52 -20.07
CA GLY A 74 12.16 6.67 -19.43
C GLY A 74 11.42 6.30 -18.14
N VAL A 75 12.01 5.39 -17.33
CA VAL A 75 11.45 4.95 -16.04
C VAL A 75 12.30 5.54 -14.93
N GLY A 76 11.67 6.36 -14.09
CA GLY A 76 12.28 6.92 -12.88
C GLY A 76 12.27 5.98 -11.70
N PRO A 77 12.74 6.44 -10.52
CA PRO A 77 12.75 5.67 -9.30
C PRO A 77 11.32 5.34 -8.81
N VAL A 78 11.21 4.35 -7.95
CA VAL A 78 9.97 4.03 -7.25
C VAL A 78 9.72 4.99 -6.08
N ALA A 79 8.51 4.94 -5.48
CA ALA A 79 8.15 5.78 -4.34
C ALA A 79 8.92 5.41 -3.06
N ALA A 80 8.98 4.12 -2.75
CA ALA A 80 9.60 3.65 -1.50
C ALA A 80 10.15 2.22 -1.62
N VAL A 81 11.00 1.87 -0.65
CA VAL A 81 11.28 0.49 -0.26
C VAL A 81 10.62 0.21 1.09
N CYS A 82 10.10 -1.01 1.29
CA CYS A 82 9.46 -1.40 2.54
C CYS A 82 10.19 -2.61 3.13
N VAL A 83 10.67 -2.46 4.37
CA VAL A 83 11.54 -3.44 5.05
C VAL A 83 11.17 -3.60 6.53
N TYR A 84 11.77 -4.56 7.21
CA TYR A 84 11.71 -4.67 8.68
C TYR A 84 12.53 -3.55 9.35
N PRO A 85 12.20 -3.14 10.60
CA PRO A 85 12.85 -2.03 11.32
C PRO A 85 14.37 -2.17 11.43
N ASN A 86 14.87 -3.39 11.66
CA ASN A 86 16.31 -3.67 11.77
C ASN A 86 17.09 -3.46 10.46
N LEU A 87 16.43 -3.41 9.31
CA LEU A 87 17.02 -3.20 8.00
C LEU A 87 16.89 -1.75 7.51
N VAL A 88 16.16 -0.89 8.24
CA VAL A 88 16.00 0.53 7.90
C VAL A 88 17.34 1.26 7.80
N PRO A 89 18.30 1.10 8.76
CA PRO A 89 19.60 1.79 8.65
C PRO A 89 20.37 1.42 7.38
N ALA A 90 20.31 0.14 6.96
CA ALA A 90 20.94 -0.31 5.71
C ALA A 90 20.26 0.33 4.49
N ALA A 91 18.92 0.31 4.44
CA ALA A 91 18.15 0.93 3.37
C ALA A 91 18.44 2.43 3.26
N LYS A 92 18.46 3.18 4.39
CA LYS A 92 18.78 4.60 4.42
C LYS A 92 20.20 4.88 3.92
N ALA A 93 21.17 4.02 4.25
CA ALA A 93 22.55 4.16 3.76
C ALA A 93 22.64 3.98 2.24
N PHE A 94 21.97 2.95 1.69
CA PHE A 94 21.99 2.67 0.25
C PHE A 94 21.18 3.68 -0.58
N LEU A 95 20.16 4.31 -0.01
CA LEU A 95 19.31 5.29 -0.68
C LEU A 95 19.78 6.74 -0.49
N ARG A 96 20.95 6.95 0.10
CA ARG A 96 21.46 8.32 0.37
C ARG A 96 21.51 9.15 -0.91
N GLY A 97 20.91 10.35 -0.86
CA GLY A 97 20.84 11.26 -2.00
C GLY A 97 19.77 10.94 -3.03
N SER A 98 18.95 9.90 -2.81
CA SER A 98 17.79 9.59 -3.64
C SER A 98 16.48 10.15 -3.05
N THR A 99 15.43 10.19 -3.88
CA THR A 99 14.08 10.57 -3.47
C THR A 99 13.26 9.39 -2.94
N VAL A 100 13.79 8.17 -3.02
CA VAL A 100 13.09 6.94 -2.60
C VAL A 100 12.98 6.92 -1.08
N LYS A 101 11.76 6.79 -0.57
CA LYS A 101 11.48 6.73 0.87
C LYS A 101 11.75 5.34 1.44
N VAL A 102 12.01 5.27 2.74
CA VAL A 102 12.11 4.01 3.49
C VAL A 102 10.89 3.85 4.37
N ALA A 103 10.02 2.91 4.02
CA ALA A 103 8.90 2.47 4.85
C ALA A 103 9.34 1.30 5.74
N ALA A 104 8.90 1.30 6.99
CA ALA A 104 9.11 0.17 7.90
C ALA A 104 7.78 -0.38 8.40
N VAL A 105 7.66 -1.72 8.43
CA VAL A 105 6.53 -2.35 9.12
C VAL A 105 6.69 -2.23 10.63
N ALA A 106 5.57 -2.12 11.35
CA ALA A 106 5.57 -1.98 12.80
C ALA A 106 4.31 -2.61 13.43
N THR A 107 4.18 -2.42 14.76
CA THR A 107 3.06 -2.89 15.58
C THR A 107 2.89 -4.40 15.59
N TYR A 108 4.02 -5.10 15.73
CA TYR A 108 4.06 -6.56 15.78
C TYR A 108 3.60 -7.23 14.48
N PHE A 109 4.12 -6.68 13.37
CA PHE A 109 3.85 -7.21 12.03
C PHE A 109 4.30 -8.68 11.88
N PRO A 110 3.53 -9.59 11.24
CA PRO A 110 2.28 -9.32 10.51
C PRO A 110 1.01 -9.50 11.35
N SER A 111 1.08 -9.98 12.60
CA SER A 111 -0.10 -10.39 13.36
C SER A 111 -0.90 -9.22 13.95
N GLY A 112 -0.24 -8.13 14.34
CA GLY A 112 -0.87 -7.04 15.08
C GLY A 112 -1.31 -7.41 16.50
N GLN A 113 -0.99 -8.61 16.99
CA GLN A 113 -1.38 -9.11 18.32
C GLN A 113 -0.27 -8.92 19.34
N SER A 114 -0.31 -7.81 20.05
CA SER A 114 0.59 -7.53 21.20
C SER A 114 -0.01 -6.44 22.08
N SER A 115 0.63 -6.18 23.22
CA SER A 115 0.24 -5.05 24.07
C SER A 115 0.51 -3.73 23.35
N LEU A 116 -0.28 -2.68 23.65
CA LEU A 116 -0.04 -1.34 23.09
C LEU A 116 1.38 -0.86 23.40
N LYS A 117 1.90 -1.13 24.59
CA LYS A 117 3.28 -0.79 24.98
C LYS A 117 4.31 -1.39 24.01
N THR A 118 4.16 -2.66 23.66
CA THR A 118 5.06 -3.36 22.71
C THR A 118 4.91 -2.79 21.29
N LYS A 119 3.69 -2.51 20.85
CA LYS A 119 3.42 -1.91 19.53
C LYS A 119 4.07 -0.52 19.39
N LEU A 120 3.97 0.30 20.43
CA LEU A 120 4.60 1.62 20.46
C LEU A 120 6.13 1.54 20.51
N GLU A 121 6.70 0.55 21.23
CA GLU A 121 8.16 0.36 21.25
C GLU A 121 8.68 -0.11 19.89
N ASP A 122 8.01 -1.05 19.25
CA ASP A 122 8.33 -1.52 17.90
C ASP A 122 8.31 -0.36 16.88
N THR A 123 7.27 0.49 16.95
CA THR A 123 7.19 1.72 16.12
C THR A 123 8.33 2.69 16.43
N ARG A 124 8.66 2.88 17.70
CA ARG A 124 9.76 3.77 18.12
C ARG A 124 11.11 3.29 17.61
N VAL A 125 11.34 1.97 17.58
CA VAL A 125 12.55 1.37 17.00
C VAL A 125 12.64 1.72 15.51
N ALA A 126 11.56 1.57 14.74
CA ALA A 126 11.54 1.90 13.32
C ALA A 126 11.81 3.39 13.06
N LEU A 127 11.17 4.28 13.83
CA LEU A 127 11.37 5.74 13.74
C LEU A 127 12.81 6.15 14.08
N LYS A 128 13.37 5.61 15.18
CA LYS A 128 14.78 5.87 15.57
C LYS A 128 15.77 5.36 14.54
N ALA A 129 15.45 4.29 13.82
CA ALA A 129 16.25 3.77 12.73
C ALA A 129 16.23 4.67 11.48
N GLY A 130 15.35 5.66 11.42
CA GLY A 130 15.24 6.65 10.35
C GLY A 130 14.21 6.31 9.28
N ALA A 131 13.19 5.52 9.58
CA ALA A 131 12.09 5.26 8.67
C ALA A 131 11.37 6.58 8.30
N ASP A 132 11.10 6.77 7.00
CA ASP A 132 10.36 7.91 6.47
C ASP A 132 8.85 7.69 6.53
N GLU A 133 8.41 6.43 6.62
CA GLU A 133 7.01 6.00 6.66
C GLU A 133 6.87 4.75 7.53
N ILE A 134 5.73 4.61 8.20
CA ILE A 134 5.41 3.45 9.06
C ILE A 134 4.18 2.73 8.50
N ASP A 135 4.31 1.43 8.27
CA ASP A 135 3.20 0.53 7.89
C ASP A 135 2.78 -0.28 9.13
N MET A 136 1.78 0.20 9.90
CA MET A 136 1.26 -0.50 11.08
C MET A 136 0.20 -1.55 10.70
N VAL A 137 0.00 -2.54 11.56
CA VAL A 137 -1.09 -3.53 11.46
C VAL A 137 -2.06 -3.35 12.61
N ILE A 138 -3.37 -3.36 12.32
CA ILE A 138 -4.42 -3.32 13.35
C ILE A 138 -4.52 -4.62 14.12
N ASP A 139 -5.06 -4.56 15.35
CA ASP A 139 -5.50 -5.74 16.10
C ASP A 139 -6.82 -6.26 15.48
N ARG A 140 -6.70 -7.19 14.52
CA ARG A 140 -7.86 -7.78 13.82
C ARG A 140 -8.79 -8.53 14.77
N ALA A 141 -8.21 -9.19 15.77
CA ALA A 141 -9.00 -9.92 16.75
C ALA A 141 -9.87 -8.97 17.58
N ALA A 142 -9.35 -7.81 18.01
CA ALA A 142 -10.13 -6.78 18.68
C ALA A 142 -11.23 -6.23 17.75
N PHE A 143 -10.88 -5.94 16.50
CA PHE A 143 -11.86 -5.48 15.50
C PHE A 143 -13.02 -6.47 15.33
N LEU A 144 -12.72 -7.76 15.12
CA LEU A 144 -13.74 -8.80 14.92
C LEU A 144 -14.61 -9.06 16.15
N ARG A 145 -14.12 -8.73 17.36
CA ARG A 145 -14.93 -8.74 18.60
C ARG A 145 -15.77 -7.47 18.78
N GLY A 146 -15.69 -6.50 17.85
CA GLY A 146 -16.41 -5.22 17.96
C GLY A 146 -15.76 -4.22 18.92
N GLU A 147 -14.51 -4.43 19.34
CA GLU A 147 -13.74 -3.53 20.20
C GLU A 147 -13.18 -2.34 19.38
N TYR A 148 -14.05 -1.65 18.63
CA TYR A 148 -13.66 -0.61 17.69
C TYR A 148 -12.93 0.57 18.35
N ALA A 149 -13.32 0.93 19.57
CA ALA A 149 -12.64 1.99 20.32
C ALA A 149 -11.18 1.61 20.60
N LYS A 150 -10.89 0.35 20.96
CA LYS A 150 -9.53 -0.13 21.17
C LYS A 150 -8.70 -0.03 19.88
N VAL A 151 -9.26 -0.45 18.76
CA VAL A 151 -8.57 -0.36 17.46
C VAL A 151 -8.27 1.09 17.08
N HIS A 152 -9.26 1.99 17.25
CA HIS A 152 -9.09 3.42 17.05
C HIS A 152 -7.97 3.99 17.92
N ASP A 153 -8.02 3.73 19.24
CA ASP A 153 -7.08 4.32 20.20
C ASP A 153 -5.64 3.80 19.98
N GLU A 154 -5.47 2.53 19.58
CA GLU A 154 -4.17 2.00 19.20
C GLU A 154 -3.60 2.71 17.96
N ILE A 155 -4.39 2.93 16.92
CA ILE A 155 -3.96 3.65 15.72
C ILE A 155 -3.62 5.10 16.07
N ALA A 156 -4.47 5.78 16.85
CA ALA A 156 -4.25 7.17 17.28
C ALA A 156 -2.96 7.32 18.10
N ALA A 157 -2.69 6.38 19.00
CA ALA A 157 -1.45 6.37 19.79
C ALA A 157 -0.19 6.17 18.92
N VAL A 158 -0.29 5.30 17.89
CA VAL A 158 0.80 5.11 16.94
C VAL A 158 0.98 6.36 16.08
N LYS A 159 -0.10 6.98 15.58
CA LYS A 159 -0.01 8.24 14.81
C LYS A 159 0.59 9.37 15.63
N GLN A 160 0.20 9.51 16.88
CA GLN A 160 0.79 10.51 17.78
C GLN A 160 2.31 10.31 17.92
N LEU A 161 2.77 9.05 18.00
CA LEU A 161 4.21 8.75 18.07
C LEU A 161 4.92 9.04 16.74
N CYS A 162 4.26 8.83 15.59
CA CYS A 162 4.81 9.11 14.27
C CYS A 162 4.98 10.62 14.00
N GLY A 163 4.17 11.48 14.61
CA GLY A 163 4.18 12.92 14.32
C GLY A 163 3.95 13.18 12.82
N ASP A 164 4.92 13.81 12.17
CA ASP A 164 4.88 14.14 10.73
C ASP A 164 5.23 12.94 9.81
N VAL A 165 5.72 11.85 10.36
CA VAL A 165 5.99 10.62 9.59
C VAL A 165 4.67 10.00 9.15
N HIS A 166 4.56 9.65 7.86
CA HIS A 166 3.34 9.07 7.29
C HIS A 166 3.05 7.70 7.92
N LEU A 167 1.83 7.54 8.41
CA LEU A 167 1.30 6.29 8.95
C LEU A 167 0.37 5.62 7.94
N LYS A 168 0.73 4.41 7.48
CA LYS A 168 -0.14 3.57 6.67
C LYS A 168 -0.71 2.46 7.54
N VAL A 169 -2.04 2.34 7.57
CA VAL A 169 -2.76 1.41 8.43
C VAL A 169 -3.16 0.17 7.63
N ILE A 170 -2.52 -0.97 7.92
CA ILE A 170 -2.84 -2.26 7.31
C ILE A 170 -4.08 -2.83 8.00
N LEU A 171 -5.16 -3.02 7.23
CA LEU A 171 -6.42 -3.55 7.72
C LEU A 171 -6.46 -5.09 7.71
N GLU A 172 -5.65 -5.74 6.86
CA GLU A 172 -5.66 -7.18 6.54
C GLU A 172 -7.05 -7.63 6.08
N THR A 173 -7.49 -7.04 5.00
CA THR A 173 -8.87 -7.15 4.50
C THR A 173 -9.32 -8.58 4.20
N GLY A 174 -8.39 -9.49 3.91
CA GLY A 174 -8.68 -10.91 3.71
C GLY A 174 -9.21 -11.62 4.95
N GLU A 175 -8.96 -11.08 6.15
CA GLU A 175 -9.46 -11.62 7.42
C GLU A 175 -10.67 -10.87 7.98
N LEU A 176 -11.12 -9.78 7.34
CA LEU A 176 -12.27 -8.99 7.82
C LEU A 176 -13.63 -9.55 7.40
N VAL A 177 -13.66 -10.59 6.59
CA VAL A 177 -14.82 -11.40 6.22
C VAL A 177 -15.83 -10.71 5.29
N THR A 178 -16.26 -9.48 5.59
CA THR A 178 -17.30 -8.76 4.84
C THR A 178 -16.85 -7.40 4.35
N TYR A 179 -17.47 -6.88 3.30
CA TYR A 179 -17.23 -5.51 2.83
C TYR A 179 -17.65 -4.45 3.84
N ASP A 180 -18.69 -4.73 4.65
CA ASP A 180 -19.08 -3.85 5.76
C ASP A 180 -17.95 -3.70 6.77
N ASN A 181 -17.28 -4.79 7.11
CA ASN A 181 -16.12 -4.77 8.01
C ASN A 181 -14.92 -4.03 7.39
N VAL A 182 -14.66 -4.22 6.09
CA VAL A 182 -13.60 -3.49 5.38
C VAL A 182 -13.87 -1.99 5.42
N ARG A 183 -15.12 -1.58 5.15
CA ARG A 183 -15.55 -0.18 5.24
C ARG A 183 -15.40 0.36 6.66
N ALA A 184 -15.88 -0.37 7.67
CA ALA A 184 -15.79 0.04 9.07
C ALA A 184 -14.34 0.22 9.52
N ALA A 185 -13.46 -0.75 9.22
CA ALA A 185 -12.04 -0.67 9.52
C ALA A 185 -11.35 0.50 8.81
N SER A 186 -11.73 0.78 7.55
CA SER A 186 -11.23 1.94 6.80
C SER A 186 -11.60 3.25 7.49
N MET A 187 -12.88 3.41 7.86
CA MET A 187 -13.36 4.62 8.55
C MET A 187 -12.68 4.81 9.91
N ILE A 188 -12.54 3.75 10.71
CA ILE A 188 -11.84 3.78 12.00
C ILE A 188 -10.39 4.23 11.82
N ALA A 189 -9.68 3.67 10.83
CA ALA A 189 -8.28 4.00 10.58
C ALA A 189 -8.09 5.46 10.18
N MET A 190 -8.97 6.00 9.32
CA MET A 190 -8.93 7.40 8.89
C MET A 190 -9.29 8.35 10.04
N GLN A 191 -10.34 8.05 10.82
CA GLN A 191 -10.75 8.83 11.99
C GLN A 191 -9.69 8.86 13.09
N ALA A 192 -8.89 7.81 13.20
CA ALA A 192 -7.77 7.72 14.14
C ALA A 192 -6.49 8.44 13.66
N GLY A 193 -6.52 9.07 12.48
CA GLY A 193 -5.43 9.88 11.94
C GLY A 193 -4.44 9.13 11.03
N GLY A 194 -4.81 7.94 10.53
CA GLY A 194 -3.99 7.27 9.51
C GLY A 194 -3.89 8.09 8.23
N ASP A 195 -2.69 8.30 7.71
CA ASP A 195 -2.45 9.05 6.47
C ASP A 195 -2.76 8.21 5.22
N PHE A 196 -2.65 6.90 5.35
CA PHE A 196 -3.01 5.90 4.34
C PHE A 196 -3.78 4.75 4.96
N ILE A 197 -4.68 4.15 4.19
CA ILE A 197 -5.20 2.81 4.48
C ILE A 197 -4.62 1.81 3.48
N LYS A 198 -4.22 0.64 3.99
CA LYS A 198 -3.55 -0.42 3.23
C LYS A 198 -4.33 -1.72 3.35
N THR A 199 -4.49 -2.46 2.25
CA THR A 199 -5.28 -3.69 2.27
C THR A 199 -4.67 -4.77 3.15
N SER A 200 -3.39 -5.09 2.97
CA SER A 200 -2.87 -6.39 3.44
C SER A 200 -1.40 -6.33 3.83
N THR A 201 -1.00 -7.26 4.69
CA THR A 201 0.41 -7.52 5.03
C THR A 201 1.17 -8.19 3.87
N GLY A 202 0.46 -8.89 2.99
CA GLY A 202 1.03 -9.78 1.98
C GLY A 202 1.39 -11.17 2.51
N LYS A 203 1.09 -11.46 3.78
CA LYS A 203 1.35 -12.76 4.44
C LYS A 203 0.11 -13.65 4.52
N VAL A 204 -1.07 -13.09 4.24
CA VAL A 204 -2.37 -13.79 4.25
C VAL A 204 -3.01 -13.70 2.87
N SER A 205 -3.78 -14.72 2.49
CA SER A 205 -4.57 -14.77 1.25
C SER A 205 -6.05 -14.97 1.60
N PRO A 206 -6.98 -14.27 0.90
CA PRO A 206 -6.74 -13.32 -0.18
C PRO A 206 -6.11 -12.01 0.32
N ALA A 207 -5.30 -11.37 -0.53
CA ALA A 207 -4.71 -10.05 -0.27
C ALA A 207 -5.54 -8.95 -0.98
N ALA A 208 -4.91 -8.01 -1.70
CA ALA A 208 -5.64 -6.98 -2.43
C ALA A 208 -6.51 -7.57 -3.56
N THR A 209 -7.77 -7.15 -3.62
CA THR A 209 -8.71 -7.43 -4.73
C THR A 209 -9.35 -6.12 -5.20
N LEU A 210 -9.82 -6.08 -6.44
CA LEU A 210 -10.52 -4.88 -6.97
C LEU A 210 -11.76 -4.52 -6.15
N PRO A 211 -12.67 -5.46 -5.79
CA PRO A 211 -13.85 -5.13 -4.98
C PRO A 211 -13.49 -4.54 -3.62
N VAL A 212 -12.56 -5.17 -2.88
CA VAL A 212 -12.10 -4.68 -1.57
C VAL A 212 -11.50 -3.29 -1.69
N THR A 213 -10.63 -3.08 -2.68
CA THR A 213 -10.01 -1.77 -2.90
C THR A 213 -11.05 -0.70 -3.26
N LEU A 214 -12.07 -1.05 -4.05
CA LEU A 214 -13.17 -0.14 -4.38
C LEU A 214 -13.94 0.30 -3.13
N VAL A 215 -14.25 -0.63 -2.21
CA VAL A 215 -14.88 -0.30 -0.92
C VAL A 215 -14.02 0.69 -0.12
N MET A 216 -12.70 0.49 -0.10
CA MET A 216 -11.77 1.38 0.59
C MET A 216 -11.70 2.76 -0.07
N LEU A 217 -11.69 2.82 -1.41
CA LEU A 217 -11.70 4.10 -2.16
C LEU A 217 -13.02 4.87 -1.95
N ASP A 218 -14.16 4.17 -1.93
CA ASP A 218 -15.45 4.80 -1.63
C ASP A 218 -15.49 5.34 -0.20
N ALA A 219 -14.88 4.65 0.78
CA ALA A 219 -14.73 5.15 2.15
C ALA A 219 -13.81 6.39 2.22
N ILE A 220 -12.69 6.40 1.47
CA ILE A 220 -11.81 7.57 1.36
C ILE A 220 -12.57 8.77 0.78
N ARG A 221 -13.32 8.56 -0.30
CA ARG A 221 -14.11 9.62 -0.95
C ARG A 221 -15.11 10.24 0.02
N GLU A 222 -15.84 9.41 0.74
CA GLU A 222 -16.82 9.89 1.73
C GLU A 222 -16.15 10.65 2.87
N PHE A 223 -15.03 10.11 3.39
CA PHE A 223 -14.26 10.78 4.43
C PHE A 223 -13.74 12.15 3.97
N PHE A 224 -13.22 12.22 2.74
CA PHE A 224 -12.78 13.49 2.14
C PHE A 224 -13.91 14.50 2.01
N PHE A 225 -15.08 14.09 1.52
CA PHE A 225 -16.23 15.00 1.43
C PHE A 225 -16.74 15.49 2.78
N ALA A 226 -16.62 14.67 3.82
CA ALA A 226 -17.04 15.03 5.17
C ALA A 226 -16.03 15.91 5.92
N THR A 227 -14.73 15.80 5.63
CA THR A 227 -13.67 16.40 6.46
C THR A 227 -12.72 17.32 5.70
N GLY A 228 -12.65 17.22 4.38
CA GLY A 228 -11.66 17.88 3.55
C GLY A 228 -10.26 17.24 3.62
N ILE A 229 -10.08 16.17 4.42
CA ILE A 229 -8.78 15.51 4.61
C ILE A 229 -8.57 14.45 3.54
N ARG A 230 -7.45 14.53 2.82
CA ARG A 230 -7.06 13.53 1.84
C ARG A 230 -6.33 12.37 2.51
N ILE A 231 -6.81 11.16 2.27
CA ILE A 231 -6.20 9.92 2.75
C ILE A 231 -5.69 9.12 1.56
N GLY A 232 -4.47 8.60 1.68
CA GLY A 232 -3.89 7.78 0.64
C GLY A 232 -4.39 6.33 0.68
N MET A 233 -4.21 5.63 -0.45
CA MET A 233 -4.58 4.22 -0.61
C MET A 233 -3.39 3.38 -1.02
N LYS A 234 -3.20 2.21 -0.36
CA LYS A 234 -2.16 1.24 -0.71
C LYS A 234 -2.72 -0.18 -0.83
N PRO A 235 -3.16 -0.62 -2.02
CA PRO A 235 -3.38 -2.04 -2.25
C PRO A 235 -2.03 -2.77 -2.22
N ALA A 236 -1.97 -3.91 -1.53
CA ALA A 236 -0.75 -4.68 -1.33
C ALA A 236 -1.02 -6.18 -1.34
N GLY A 237 -0.10 -6.94 -1.94
CA GLY A 237 -0.20 -8.38 -2.09
C GLY A 237 -1.12 -8.81 -3.24
N GLY A 238 -0.73 -9.85 -3.99
CA GLY A 238 -1.54 -10.43 -5.06
C GLY A 238 -1.50 -9.71 -6.41
N ILE A 239 -0.99 -8.48 -6.49
CA ILE A 239 -0.88 -7.71 -7.73
C ILE A 239 0.46 -8.06 -8.39
N ARG A 240 0.41 -8.78 -9.51
CA ARG A 240 1.61 -9.36 -10.13
C ARG A 240 1.86 -8.90 -11.56
N THR A 241 0.84 -8.36 -12.23
CA THR A 241 0.94 -7.99 -13.65
C THR A 241 0.68 -6.50 -13.88
N ALA A 242 1.34 -5.94 -14.87
CA ALA A 242 1.13 -4.57 -15.32
C ALA A 242 -0.34 -4.30 -15.70
N LYS A 243 -1.02 -5.31 -16.26
CA LYS A 243 -2.47 -5.21 -16.56
C LYS A 243 -3.28 -4.99 -15.29
N GLN A 244 -3.03 -5.77 -14.23
CA GLN A 244 -3.72 -5.60 -12.95
C GLN A 244 -3.42 -4.21 -12.36
N ALA A 245 -2.16 -3.78 -12.36
CA ALA A 245 -1.77 -2.48 -11.83
C ALA A 245 -2.47 -1.31 -12.55
N LEU A 246 -2.60 -1.38 -13.88
CA LEU A 246 -3.37 -0.41 -14.65
C LEU A 246 -4.88 -0.43 -14.31
N GLN A 247 -5.45 -1.58 -13.99
CA GLN A 247 -6.85 -1.67 -13.54
C GLN A 247 -7.06 -0.93 -12.22
N TYR A 248 -6.11 -1.06 -11.27
CA TYR A 248 -6.13 -0.27 -10.03
C TYR A 248 -5.96 1.23 -10.30
N LEU A 249 -5.06 1.62 -11.20
CA LEU A 249 -4.87 3.03 -11.57
C LEU A 249 -6.16 3.64 -12.12
N VAL A 250 -6.83 2.96 -13.05
CA VAL A 250 -8.11 3.39 -13.61
C VAL A 250 -9.19 3.49 -12.52
N MET A 251 -9.25 2.52 -11.63
CA MET A 251 -10.22 2.52 -10.54
C MET A 251 -10.01 3.70 -9.59
N VAL A 252 -8.77 4.05 -9.25
CA VAL A 252 -8.46 5.23 -8.44
C VAL A 252 -8.89 6.51 -9.17
N ASN A 253 -8.52 6.64 -10.44
CA ASN A 253 -8.90 7.79 -11.26
C ASN A 253 -10.43 7.98 -11.31
N GLU A 254 -11.17 6.93 -11.67
CA GLU A 254 -12.64 7.01 -11.80
C GLU A 254 -13.37 7.16 -10.45
N THR A 255 -12.72 6.86 -9.31
CA THR A 255 -13.35 6.94 -7.99
C THR A 255 -12.98 8.21 -7.23
N LEU A 256 -11.71 8.62 -7.28
CA LEU A 256 -11.16 9.74 -6.50
C LEU A 256 -10.64 10.90 -7.35
N GLY A 257 -10.38 10.68 -8.66
CA GLY A 257 -9.84 11.69 -9.56
C GLY A 257 -8.31 11.75 -9.59
N ASP A 258 -7.81 12.66 -10.43
CA ASP A 258 -6.38 12.81 -10.73
C ASP A 258 -5.53 13.21 -9.53
N ASP A 259 -6.10 13.91 -8.56
CA ASP A 259 -5.42 14.34 -7.33
C ASP A 259 -4.84 13.16 -6.52
N TRP A 260 -5.39 11.97 -6.68
CA TRP A 260 -4.88 10.74 -6.05
C TRP A 260 -3.87 9.97 -6.89
N LEU A 261 -3.65 10.36 -8.14
CA LEU A 261 -2.69 9.71 -9.04
C LEU A 261 -1.26 10.21 -8.82
N THR A 262 -0.83 10.23 -7.57
CA THR A 262 0.52 10.63 -7.16
C THR A 262 1.12 9.62 -6.18
N PRO A 263 2.47 9.52 -6.06
CA PRO A 263 3.10 8.68 -5.05
C PRO A 263 2.74 9.06 -3.60
N ASP A 264 2.30 10.28 -3.36
CA ASP A 264 1.91 10.74 -2.02
C ASP A 264 0.49 10.32 -1.64
N MET A 265 -0.34 9.86 -2.62
CA MET A 265 -1.73 9.51 -2.39
C MET A 265 -2.09 8.08 -2.81
N PHE A 266 -1.29 7.47 -3.69
CA PHE A 266 -1.52 6.10 -4.13
C PHE A 266 -0.23 5.31 -4.23
N ARG A 267 -0.21 4.12 -3.67
CA ARG A 267 0.93 3.20 -3.69
C ARG A 267 0.48 1.78 -4.05
N LEU A 268 1.37 1.02 -4.63
CA LEU A 268 1.22 -0.42 -4.84
C LEU A 268 2.32 -1.16 -4.08
N GLY A 269 1.93 -1.93 -3.07
CA GLY A 269 2.87 -2.79 -2.35
C GLY A 269 3.18 -4.03 -3.17
N ALA A 270 4.38 -4.13 -3.72
CA ALA A 270 4.74 -5.17 -4.67
C ALA A 270 6.22 -5.54 -4.63
N SER A 271 6.53 -6.74 -5.15
CA SER A 271 7.89 -7.20 -5.43
C SER A 271 8.04 -7.55 -6.91
N THR A 272 7.37 -8.60 -7.37
CA THR A 272 7.49 -9.13 -8.75
C THR A 272 6.84 -8.24 -9.80
N LEU A 273 5.84 -7.44 -9.44
CA LEU A 273 5.12 -6.53 -10.34
C LEU A 273 6.07 -5.56 -11.07
N ALA A 274 7.12 -5.08 -10.40
CA ALA A 274 8.08 -4.15 -10.99
C ALA A 274 8.67 -4.69 -12.30
N ASN A 275 9.08 -5.98 -12.33
CA ASN A 275 9.65 -6.58 -13.51
C ASN A 275 8.63 -6.72 -14.65
N ASP A 276 7.40 -7.09 -14.34
CA ASP A 276 6.36 -7.19 -15.38
C ASP A 276 6.05 -5.82 -16.02
N ILE A 277 6.01 -4.75 -15.21
CA ILE A 277 5.85 -3.38 -15.75
C ILE A 277 7.02 -3.00 -16.63
N LEU A 278 8.26 -3.24 -16.18
CA LEU A 278 9.46 -2.93 -16.96
C LEU A 278 9.50 -3.70 -18.29
N LEU A 279 9.12 -4.98 -18.29
CA LEU A 279 9.04 -5.80 -19.51
C LEU A 279 7.98 -5.27 -20.50
N GLN A 280 6.83 -4.79 -20.00
CA GLN A 280 5.80 -4.17 -20.83
C GLN A 280 6.27 -2.83 -21.42
N ILE A 281 7.01 -2.03 -20.64
CA ILE A 281 7.61 -0.77 -21.13
C ILE A 281 8.68 -1.07 -22.18
N ALA A 282 9.60 -2.02 -21.90
CA ALA A 282 10.64 -2.43 -22.83
C ALA A 282 10.03 -2.92 -24.16
N LYS A 283 8.97 -3.74 -24.08
CA LYS A 283 8.24 -4.16 -25.29
C LYS A 283 7.70 -2.98 -26.07
N GLY A 284 7.13 -1.99 -25.38
CA GLY A 284 6.56 -0.79 -26.03
C GLY A 284 7.62 0.07 -26.73
N VAL A 285 8.83 0.16 -26.16
CA VAL A 285 9.95 0.95 -26.69
C VAL A 285 10.71 0.19 -27.78
N ASP A 286 11.06 -1.08 -27.51
CA ASP A 286 11.92 -1.88 -28.40
C ASP A 286 11.12 -2.61 -29.50
N GLY A 287 9.78 -2.61 -29.45
CA GLY A 287 8.91 -3.32 -30.39
C GLY A 287 8.93 -4.86 -30.28
N ARG A 288 9.66 -5.42 -29.33
CA ARG A 288 9.82 -6.87 -29.14
C ARG A 288 9.78 -7.27 -27.67
N TYR A 289 9.42 -8.53 -27.40
CA TYR A 289 9.48 -9.08 -26.06
C TYR A 289 10.93 -9.33 -25.62
N GLN A 290 11.20 -9.05 -24.35
CA GLN A 290 12.44 -9.40 -23.68
C GLN A 290 12.26 -10.69 -22.86
N SER A 291 13.37 -11.35 -22.51
CA SER A 291 13.35 -12.49 -21.59
C SER A 291 12.87 -12.09 -20.19
N GLY A 292 12.28 -13.02 -19.45
CA GLY A 292 11.78 -12.77 -18.08
C GLY A 292 12.85 -12.36 -17.07
N ASP A 293 14.10 -12.71 -17.34
CA ASP A 293 15.30 -12.40 -16.54
C ASP A 293 16.08 -11.17 -17.05
N TYR A 294 15.53 -10.44 -18.01
CA TYR A 294 16.15 -9.24 -18.59
C TYR A 294 16.41 -8.13 -17.56
N PHE A 295 15.53 -8.01 -16.58
CA PHE A 295 15.70 -7.12 -15.44
C PHE A 295 16.01 -7.93 -14.18
N SER A 296 16.94 -7.43 -13.35
CA SER A 296 17.27 -8.05 -12.07
C SER A 296 16.02 -8.22 -11.19
N LEU A 297 15.95 -9.29 -10.43
CA LEU A 297 14.93 -9.45 -9.39
C LEU A 297 15.20 -8.47 -8.23
N PRO A 298 14.14 -7.93 -7.60
CA PRO A 298 14.29 -7.06 -6.44
C PRO A 298 14.74 -7.82 -5.19
#